data_dea829afb8d40ec52d0a1864b23ce25a
#
_entry.id   dea829afb8d40ec52d0a1864b23ce25a
#
_cell.length_a   1.000
_cell.length_b   1.000
_cell.length_c   1.000
_cell.angle_alpha   90.00
_cell.angle_beta   90.00
_cell.angle_gamma   90.00
#
_symmetry.space_group_name_H-M   'P 1'
#
loop_
_entity.id
_entity.type
_entity.pdbx_description
1 polymer ?
#
loop_
_entity_poly.entity_id
_entity_poly.type
_entity_poly.pdbx_seq_one_letter_code
_entity_poly.pdbx_strand_id
1 'polypeptide(L)'
;MGRLAMVTGASSGIGAAYAARLAEDGWDLVLVARRRDRLEEVAARLTGDHGVQVRVLAADLSDAADLAAVSAEASGLGLGMLVNNAALAHYMPFAALPDQKARELVDLNVLAPVLLTRSVVAGMVERGAGAVINLASLLAFSGTWDNDYLPKRAVYAASKAFLVTFTQILASELRGSGVRVQVVCPGLVRSEFHTRQGLDMSAVPRMEPDSLVQASLADLERDIVVSIPGAGDDTALREIETAAAALVPATRAVELPARYR
;
A
#
# COMPACT_ATOMS: atom_id res chain seq x y z
N MET A 1 -23.52 -0.79 -11.69
CA MET A 1 -22.16 -1.24 -12.03
C MET A 1 -21.74 -2.26 -11.00
N GLY A 2 -21.18 -3.41 -11.41
CA GLY A 2 -20.68 -4.42 -10.48
C GLY A 2 -19.58 -3.83 -9.60
N ARG A 3 -19.58 -4.18 -8.32
CA ARG A 3 -18.51 -3.83 -7.39
C ARG A 3 -17.39 -4.83 -7.57
N LEU A 4 -16.37 -4.51 -8.37
CA LEU A 4 -15.19 -5.36 -8.58
C LEU A 4 -13.96 -4.70 -7.97
N ALA A 5 -13.26 -5.42 -7.09
CA ALA A 5 -12.04 -4.97 -6.47
C ALA A 5 -10.86 -5.89 -6.79
N MET A 6 -9.68 -5.31 -7.03
CA MET A 6 -8.43 -6.05 -7.14
C MET A 6 -7.62 -5.88 -5.86
N VAL A 7 -7.14 -6.99 -5.29
CA VAL A 7 -6.29 -7.00 -4.10
C VAL A 7 -4.98 -7.72 -4.40
N THR A 8 -3.85 -7.01 -4.29
CA THR A 8 -2.52 -7.61 -4.45
C THR A 8 -1.97 -8.12 -3.11
N GLY A 9 -1.17 -9.19 -3.14
CA GLY A 9 -0.71 -9.85 -1.92
C GLY A 9 -1.83 -10.54 -1.12
N ALA A 10 -2.91 -10.95 -1.79
CA ALA A 10 -4.14 -11.44 -1.18
C ALA A 10 -4.05 -12.84 -0.55
N SER A 11 -2.91 -13.53 -0.67
CA SER A 11 -2.75 -14.91 -0.18
C SER A 11 -2.54 -15.03 1.34
N SER A 12 -2.42 -13.93 2.08
CA SER A 12 -2.25 -13.92 3.55
C SER A 12 -2.31 -12.52 4.16
N GLY A 13 -2.43 -12.44 5.50
CA GLY A 13 -2.28 -11.20 6.27
C GLY A 13 -3.25 -10.10 5.85
N ILE A 14 -2.76 -8.88 5.71
CA ILE A 14 -3.58 -7.69 5.42
C ILE A 14 -4.33 -7.83 4.10
N GLY A 15 -3.69 -8.38 3.04
CA GLY A 15 -4.36 -8.57 1.76
C GLY A 15 -5.52 -9.56 1.81
N ALA A 16 -5.38 -10.66 2.55
CA ALA A 16 -6.46 -11.62 2.77
C ALA A 16 -7.60 -11.01 3.61
N ALA A 17 -7.27 -10.15 4.59
CA ALA A 17 -8.27 -9.42 5.37
C ALA A 17 -9.04 -8.40 4.52
N TYR A 18 -8.37 -7.64 3.62
CA TYR A 18 -9.08 -6.81 2.66
C TYR A 18 -10.01 -7.62 1.77
N ALA A 19 -9.53 -8.75 1.23
CA ALA A 19 -10.35 -9.61 0.38
C ALA A 19 -11.60 -10.11 1.13
N ALA A 20 -11.43 -10.54 2.39
CA ALA A 20 -12.53 -11.01 3.21
C ALA A 20 -13.57 -9.91 3.49
N ARG A 21 -13.12 -8.74 3.91
CA ARG A 21 -14.01 -7.61 4.21
C ARG A 21 -14.75 -7.12 2.96
N LEU A 22 -14.06 -7.02 1.83
CA LEU A 22 -14.69 -6.60 0.58
C LEU A 22 -15.71 -7.63 0.09
N ALA A 23 -15.45 -8.94 0.26
CA ALA A 23 -16.41 -10.00 -0.05
C ALA A 23 -17.65 -9.90 0.85
N GLU A 24 -17.47 -9.67 2.16
CA GLU A 24 -18.57 -9.42 3.11
C GLU A 24 -19.41 -8.21 2.70
N ASP A 25 -18.78 -7.15 2.17
CA ASP A 25 -19.45 -5.95 1.66
C ASP A 25 -20.04 -6.16 0.24
N GLY A 26 -20.02 -7.38 -0.31
CA GLY A 26 -20.62 -7.77 -1.59
C GLY A 26 -19.80 -7.36 -2.82
N TRP A 27 -18.49 -7.24 -2.72
CA TRP A 27 -17.62 -7.01 -3.86
C TRP A 27 -17.19 -8.33 -4.50
N ASP A 28 -17.25 -8.41 -5.83
CA ASP A 28 -16.49 -9.39 -6.60
C ASP A 28 -15.01 -9.07 -6.54
N LEU A 29 -14.16 -10.08 -6.64
CA LEU A 29 -12.73 -9.92 -6.35
C LEU A 29 -11.83 -10.45 -7.45
N VAL A 30 -10.70 -9.76 -7.65
CA VAL A 30 -9.52 -10.26 -8.35
C VAL A 30 -8.39 -10.34 -7.33
N LEU A 31 -7.96 -11.55 -7.01
CA LEU A 31 -6.90 -11.81 -6.03
C LEU A 31 -5.58 -12.07 -6.73
N VAL A 32 -4.56 -11.26 -6.44
CA VAL A 32 -3.24 -11.34 -7.06
C VAL A 32 -2.18 -11.70 -6.03
N ALA A 33 -1.45 -12.78 -6.21
CA ALA A 33 -0.24 -13.14 -5.45
C ALA A 33 0.52 -14.27 -6.16
N ARG A 34 1.72 -14.62 -5.66
CA ARG A 34 2.56 -15.69 -6.23
C ARG A 34 2.05 -17.10 -5.95
N ARG A 35 1.44 -17.33 -4.77
CA ARG A 35 1.01 -18.65 -4.29
C ARG A 35 -0.40 -18.96 -4.78
N ARG A 36 -0.51 -19.66 -5.89
CA ARG A 36 -1.77 -20.02 -6.53
C ARG A 36 -2.68 -20.83 -5.60
N ASP A 37 -2.14 -21.88 -5.00
CA ASP A 37 -2.84 -22.77 -4.07
C ASP A 37 -3.53 -22.01 -2.95
N ARG A 38 -2.82 -21.10 -2.29
CA ARG A 38 -3.38 -20.26 -1.23
C ARG A 38 -4.41 -19.25 -1.73
N LEU A 39 -4.24 -18.73 -2.94
CA LEU A 39 -5.25 -17.85 -3.54
C LEU A 39 -6.54 -18.63 -3.82
N GLU A 40 -6.43 -19.85 -4.31
CA GLU A 40 -7.57 -20.74 -4.58
C GLU A 40 -8.31 -21.12 -3.29
N GLU A 41 -7.59 -21.40 -2.20
CA GLU A 41 -8.18 -21.61 -0.87
C GLU A 41 -8.97 -20.39 -0.38
N VAL A 42 -8.36 -19.19 -0.49
CA VAL A 42 -9.04 -17.92 -0.13
C VAL A 42 -10.26 -17.70 -1.01
N ALA A 43 -10.14 -17.89 -2.33
CA ALA A 43 -11.23 -17.71 -3.28
C ALA A 43 -12.41 -18.64 -3.01
N ALA A 44 -12.13 -19.94 -2.79
CA ALA A 44 -13.17 -20.92 -2.49
C ALA A 44 -13.94 -20.58 -1.21
N ARG A 45 -13.21 -20.17 -0.16
CA ARG A 45 -13.83 -19.73 1.10
C ARG A 45 -14.71 -18.51 0.89
N LEU A 46 -14.19 -17.44 0.26
CA LEU A 46 -14.95 -16.20 0.08
C LEU A 46 -16.18 -16.38 -0.82
N THR A 47 -16.09 -17.21 -1.86
CA THR A 47 -17.24 -17.58 -2.69
C THR A 47 -18.26 -18.38 -1.88
N GLY A 48 -17.82 -19.34 -1.06
CA GLY A 48 -18.71 -20.14 -0.22
C GLY A 48 -19.42 -19.34 0.88
N ASP A 49 -18.70 -18.44 1.55
CA ASP A 49 -19.21 -17.69 2.69
C ASP A 49 -20.10 -16.50 2.26
N HIS A 50 -19.78 -15.83 1.12
CA HIS A 50 -20.40 -14.57 0.73
C HIS A 50 -21.11 -14.60 -0.64
N GLY A 51 -20.96 -15.67 -1.41
CA GLY A 51 -21.62 -15.81 -2.73
C GLY A 51 -21.04 -14.88 -3.83
N VAL A 52 -19.90 -14.24 -3.58
CA VAL A 52 -19.23 -13.34 -4.53
C VAL A 52 -18.39 -14.13 -5.55
N GLN A 53 -18.16 -13.53 -6.72
CA GLN A 53 -17.25 -14.09 -7.72
C GLN A 53 -15.81 -13.71 -7.37
N VAL A 54 -14.92 -14.71 -7.38
CA VAL A 54 -13.51 -14.50 -7.07
C VAL A 54 -12.65 -15.06 -8.19
N ARG A 55 -11.88 -14.19 -8.83
CA ARG A 55 -10.89 -14.54 -9.84
C ARG A 55 -9.49 -14.55 -9.24
N VAL A 56 -8.71 -15.58 -9.53
CA VAL A 56 -7.33 -15.76 -9.08
C VAL A 56 -6.35 -15.45 -10.20
N LEU A 57 -5.38 -14.58 -9.96
CA LEU A 57 -4.25 -14.27 -10.82
C LEU A 57 -2.95 -14.60 -10.08
N ALA A 58 -2.37 -15.76 -10.37
CA ALA A 58 -1.07 -16.10 -9.81
C ALA A 58 0.03 -15.39 -10.60
N ALA A 59 0.68 -14.39 -9.97
CA ALA A 59 1.69 -13.54 -10.58
C ALA A 59 2.72 -13.06 -9.56
N ASP A 60 3.97 -12.90 -10.00
CA ASP A 60 5.01 -12.20 -9.24
C ASP A 60 5.12 -10.76 -9.73
N LEU A 61 4.57 -9.82 -8.96
CA LEU A 61 4.56 -8.40 -9.32
C LEU A 61 5.95 -7.73 -9.28
N SER A 62 7.01 -8.44 -8.86
CA SER A 62 8.40 -8.00 -9.04
C SER A 62 8.99 -8.44 -10.39
N ASP A 63 8.31 -9.34 -11.12
CA ASP A 63 8.64 -9.69 -12.49
C ASP A 63 7.94 -8.75 -13.47
N ALA A 64 8.69 -8.21 -14.44
CA ALA A 64 8.17 -7.22 -15.36
C ALA A 64 7.09 -7.75 -16.32
N ALA A 65 7.19 -9.03 -16.74
CA ALA A 65 6.23 -9.64 -17.64
C ALA A 65 4.91 -9.93 -16.91
N ASP A 66 4.98 -10.48 -15.71
CA ASP A 66 3.82 -10.72 -14.86
C ASP A 66 3.11 -9.41 -14.50
N LEU A 67 3.87 -8.37 -14.11
CA LEU A 67 3.32 -7.04 -13.81
C LEU A 67 2.62 -6.43 -15.03
N ALA A 68 3.22 -6.53 -16.21
CA ALA A 68 2.61 -6.05 -17.45
C ALA A 68 1.30 -6.79 -17.77
N ALA A 69 1.28 -8.13 -17.61
CA ALA A 69 0.09 -8.94 -17.83
C ALA A 69 -1.04 -8.57 -16.86
N VAL A 70 -0.74 -8.45 -15.55
CA VAL A 70 -1.74 -8.05 -14.55
C VAL A 70 -2.23 -6.62 -14.79
N SER A 71 -1.35 -5.69 -15.18
CA SER A 71 -1.74 -4.30 -15.49
C SER A 71 -2.65 -4.22 -16.71
N ALA A 72 -2.35 -4.98 -17.77
CA ALA A 72 -3.19 -5.05 -18.97
C ALA A 72 -4.57 -5.61 -18.64
N GLU A 73 -4.62 -6.67 -17.83
CA GLU A 73 -5.90 -7.24 -17.38
C GLU A 73 -6.69 -6.25 -16.52
N ALA A 74 -6.06 -5.61 -15.54
CA ALA A 74 -6.70 -4.63 -14.66
C ALA A 74 -7.35 -3.48 -15.44
N SER A 75 -6.71 -3.02 -16.52
CA SER A 75 -7.22 -1.92 -17.36
C SER A 75 -8.56 -2.25 -18.05
N GLY A 76 -8.78 -3.53 -18.38
CA GLY A 76 -10.00 -3.99 -19.06
C GLY A 76 -11.15 -4.34 -18.12
N LEU A 77 -10.92 -4.50 -16.82
CA LEU A 77 -11.92 -5.04 -15.89
C LEU A 77 -12.90 -4.01 -15.33
N GLY A 78 -12.69 -2.72 -15.52
CA GLY A 78 -13.57 -1.70 -14.96
C GLY A 78 -13.59 -1.68 -13.42
N LEU A 79 -12.43 -1.89 -12.79
CA LEU A 79 -12.31 -1.97 -11.34
C LEU A 79 -12.90 -0.75 -10.63
N GLY A 80 -13.72 -1.00 -9.60
CA GLY A 80 -14.18 0.02 -8.66
C GLY A 80 -13.18 0.30 -7.54
N MET A 81 -12.32 -0.69 -7.21
CA MET A 81 -11.28 -0.52 -6.18
C MET A 81 -10.01 -1.29 -6.53
N LEU A 82 -8.85 -0.67 -6.24
CA LEU A 82 -7.54 -1.30 -6.30
C LEU A 82 -6.87 -1.22 -4.93
N VAL A 83 -6.46 -2.36 -4.35
CA VAL A 83 -5.68 -2.44 -3.11
C VAL A 83 -4.27 -2.92 -3.44
N ASN A 84 -3.32 -2.00 -3.48
CA ASN A 84 -1.90 -2.26 -3.63
C ASN A 84 -1.29 -2.63 -2.27
N ASN A 85 -1.38 -3.93 -1.93
CA ASN A 85 -0.89 -4.44 -0.65
C ASN A 85 0.34 -5.34 -0.79
N ALA A 86 0.59 -5.94 -1.96
CA ALA A 86 1.77 -6.77 -2.16
C ALA A 86 3.05 -5.99 -1.81
N ALA A 87 3.89 -6.56 -0.95
CA ALA A 87 5.13 -5.95 -0.51
C ALA A 87 6.11 -6.98 0.02
N LEU A 88 7.39 -6.62 0.02
CA LEU A 88 8.44 -7.34 0.71
C LEU A 88 9.36 -6.37 1.47
N ALA A 89 10.17 -6.92 2.37
CA ALA A 89 11.26 -6.21 3.02
C ALA A 89 12.52 -7.08 3.02
N HIS A 90 13.67 -6.42 3.01
CA HIS A 90 14.97 -7.00 3.29
C HIS A 90 15.62 -6.18 4.39
N TYR A 91 15.50 -6.66 5.64
CA TYR A 91 16.04 -5.97 6.82
C TYR A 91 17.51 -6.35 7.03
N MET A 92 18.39 -5.54 6.46
CA MET A 92 19.85 -5.71 6.60
C MET A 92 20.56 -4.38 6.39
N PRO A 93 21.85 -4.25 6.82
CA PRO A 93 22.67 -3.10 6.51
C PRO A 93 22.75 -2.87 4.99
N PHE A 94 22.62 -1.62 4.55
CA PHE A 94 22.60 -1.28 3.13
C PHE A 94 23.84 -1.77 2.38
N ALA A 95 25.02 -1.65 3.01
CA ALA A 95 26.28 -2.12 2.43
C ALA A 95 26.35 -3.65 2.21
N ALA A 96 25.45 -4.41 2.86
CA ALA A 96 25.37 -5.87 2.71
C ALA A 96 24.15 -6.29 1.86
N LEU A 97 23.34 -5.34 1.38
CA LEU A 97 22.15 -5.64 0.58
C LEU A 97 22.54 -6.00 -0.85
N PRO A 98 22.31 -7.25 -1.34
CA PRO A 98 22.58 -7.61 -2.72
C PRO A 98 21.74 -6.77 -3.70
N ASP A 99 22.35 -6.41 -4.84
CA ASP A 99 21.68 -5.62 -5.88
C ASP A 99 20.34 -6.21 -6.32
N GLN A 100 20.28 -7.53 -6.48
CA GLN A 100 19.05 -8.23 -6.87
C GLN A 100 17.93 -8.01 -5.84
N LYS A 101 18.24 -8.09 -4.54
CA LYS A 101 17.25 -7.85 -3.47
C LYS A 101 16.82 -6.39 -3.40
N ALA A 102 17.73 -5.46 -3.69
CA ALA A 102 17.40 -4.05 -3.77
C ALA A 102 16.43 -3.79 -4.94
N ARG A 103 16.69 -4.39 -6.13
CA ARG A 103 15.80 -4.29 -7.30
C ARG A 103 14.44 -4.88 -7.01
N GLU A 104 14.37 -6.14 -6.55
CA GLU A 104 13.12 -6.83 -6.21
C GLU A 104 12.24 -5.97 -5.25
N LEU A 105 12.89 -5.32 -4.28
CA LEU A 105 12.19 -4.45 -3.33
C LEU A 105 11.60 -3.21 -4.01
N VAL A 106 12.36 -2.56 -4.91
CA VAL A 106 11.90 -1.39 -5.65
C VAL A 106 10.82 -1.79 -6.66
N ASP A 107 11.02 -2.88 -7.39
CA ASP A 107 10.06 -3.36 -8.38
C ASP A 107 8.71 -3.69 -7.74
N LEU A 108 8.70 -4.41 -6.62
CA LEU A 108 7.46 -4.79 -5.95
C LEU A 108 6.82 -3.65 -5.16
N ASN A 109 7.62 -2.89 -4.36
CA ASN A 109 7.05 -1.90 -3.44
C ASN A 109 6.80 -0.53 -4.07
N VAL A 110 7.44 -0.23 -5.21
CA VAL A 110 7.35 1.08 -5.87
C VAL A 110 6.75 0.95 -7.26
N LEU A 111 7.40 0.19 -8.15
CA LEU A 111 6.99 0.13 -9.56
C LEU A 111 5.63 -0.54 -9.74
N ALA A 112 5.38 -1.65 -9.06
CA ALA A 112 4.12 -2.38 -9.18
C ALA A 112 2.90 -1.53 -8.78
N PRO A 113 2.84 -0.87 -7.60
CA PRO A 113 1.70 0.00 -7.28
C PRO A 113 1.55 1.20 -8.22
N VAL A 114 2.63 1.76 -8.75
CA VAL A 114 2.55 2.86 -9.72
C VAL A 114 1.91 2.38 -11.02
N LEU A 115 2.39 1.27 -11.61
CA LEU A 115 1.89 0.78 -12.89
C LEU A 115 0.47 0.24 -12.79
N LEU A 116 0.13 -0.47 -11.72
CA LEU A 116 -1.24 -0.93 -11.47
C LEU A 116 -2.19 0.25 -11.27
N THR A 117 -1.82 1.26 -10.48
CA THR A 117 -2.64 2.47 -10.32
C THR A 117 -2.83 3.18 -11.66
N ARG A 118 -1.75 3.35 -12.45
CA ARG A 118 -1.83 3.97 -13.77
C ARG A 118 -2.76 3.21 -14.72
N SER A 119 -2.77 1.87 -14.66
CA SER A 119 -3.61 1.05 -15.55
C SER A 119 -5.11 1.20 -15.29
N VAL A 120 -5.53 1.61 -14.08
CA VAL A 120 -6.96 1.68 -13.69
C VAL A 120 -7.49 3.10 -13.50
N VAL A 121 -6.62 4.06 -13.17
CA VAL A 121 -7.06 5.40 -12.75
C VAL A 121 -7.80 6.17 -13.84
N ALA A 122 -7.36 6.05 -15.10
CA ALA A 122 -8.02 6.73 -16.21
C ALA A 122 -9.49 6.29 -16.37
N GLY A 123 -9.75 4.99 -16.34
CA GLY A 123 -11.10 4.45 -16.38
C GLY A 123 -11.93 4.79 -15.14
N MET A 124 -11.31 4.92 -13.97
CA MET A 124 -12.01 5.41 -12.76
C MET A 124 -12.43 6.87 -12.91
N VAL A 125 -11.55 7.72 -13.45
CA VAL A 125 -11.84 9.14 -13.73
C VAL A 125 -12.97 9.29 -14.75
N GLU A 126 -12.92 8.54 -15.86
CA GLU A 126 -13.99 8.53 -16.88
C GLU A 126 -15.35 8.15 -16.32
N ARG A 127 -15.40 7.24 -15.36
CA ARG A 127 -16.62 6.84 -14.68
C ARG A 127 -17.05 7.78 -13.55
N GLY A 128 -16.20 8.72 -13.14
CA GLY A 128 -16.44 9.60 -12.00
C GLY A 128 -16.49 8.85 -10.66
N ALA A 129 -15.91 7.66 -10.57
CA ALA A 129 -15.95 6.82 -9.37
C ALA A 129 -14.82 5.79 -9.35
N GLY A 130 -14.23 5.59 -8.19
CA GLY A 130 -13.20 4.59 -7.95
C GLY A 130 -12.45 4.82 -6.66
N ALA A 131 -11.66 3.83 -6.25
CA ALA A 131 -10.78 3.97 -5.09
C ALA A 131 -9.45 3.24 -5.31
N VAL A 132 -8.35 3.84 -4.87
CA VAL A 132 -7.03 3.22 -4.81
C VAL A 132 -6.50 3.29 -3.38
N ILE A 133 -6.14 2.15 -2.81
CA ILE A 133 -5.54 2.03 -1.48
C ILE A 133 -4.12 1.50 -1.64
N ASN A 134 -3.13 2.27 -1.16
CA ASN A 134 -1.73 1.88 -1.17
C ASN A 134 -1.26 1.51 0.25
N LEU A 135 -0.76 0.29 0.47
CA LEU A 135 -0.22 -0.14 1.76
C LEU A 135 1.24 0.30 1.91
N ALA A 136 1.44 1.37 2.68
CA ALA A 136 2.76 1.84 3.08
C ALA A 136 3.21 1.18 4.41
N SER A 137 3.70 1.94 5.35
CA SER A 137 4.11 1.57 6.71
C SER A 137 4.36 2.83 7.52
N LEU A 138 4.22 2.77 8.83
CA LEU A 138 4.68 3.82 9.74
C LEU A 138 6.19 4.09 9.59
N LEU A 139 6.96 3.10 9.13
CA LEU A 139 8.38 3.26 8.82
C LEU A 139 8.65 4.22 7.64
N ALA A 140 7.63 4.63 6.88
CA ALA A 140 7.74 5.71 5.90
C ALA A 140 8.23 7.03 6.52
N PHE A 141 7.92 7.26 7.78
CA PHE A 141 8.29 8.47 8.53
C PHE A 141 9.58 8.31 9.35
N SER A 142 10.23 7.14 9.26
CA SER A 142 11.33 6.77 10.15
C SER A 142 12.74 7.23 9.70
N GLY A 143 12.84 8.16 8.74
CA GLY A 143 14.13 8.60 8.19
C GLY A 143 15.07 9.22 9.23
N THR A 144 14.51 9.85 10.24
CA THR A 144 15.27 10.51 11.33
C THR A 144 15.23 9.71 12.64
N TRP A 145 14.61 8.51 12.66
CA TRP A 145 14.56 7.72 13.88
C TRP A 145 15.87 6.96 14.08
N ASP A 146 16.70 7.44 14.97
CA ASP A 146 17.88 6.74 15.44
C ASP A 146 17.52 5.87 16.64
N ASN A 147 17.34 4.57 16.39
CA ASN A 147 16.83 3.64 17.37
C ASN A 147 17.35 2.23 17.08
N ASP A 148 18.04 1.64 18.04
CA ASP A 148 18.63 0.30 17.93
C ASP A 148 17.60 -0.84 17.88
N TYR A 149 16.36 -0.58 18.30
CA TYR A 149 15.27 -1.58 18.22
C TYR A 149 14.70 -1.73 16.81
N LEU A 150 14.94 -0.77 15.92
CA LEU A 150 14.46 -0.84 14.56
C LEU A 150 15.46 -1.58 13.65
N PRO A 151 14.99 -2.48 12.78
CA PRO A 151 15.87 -3.16 11.83
C PRO A 151 16.51 -2.16 10.85
N LYS A 152 17.67 -2.50 10.31
CA LYS A 152 18.27 -1.75 9.19
C LYS A 152 17.35 -1.88 7.97
N ARG A 153 16.86 -0.74 7.43
CA ARG A 153 15.65 -0.70 6.59
C ARG A 153 15.69 0.36 5.48
N ALA A 154 16.87 0.84 5.10
CA ALA A 154 17.01 2.02 4.22
C ALA A 154 16.11 1.95 2.98
N VAL A 155 16.23 0.90 2.15
CA VAL A 155 15.45 0.79 0.91
C VAL A 155 13.97 0.55 1.19
N TYR A 156 13.64 -0.28 2.20
CA TYR A 156 12.25 -0.52 2.58
C TYR A 156 11.55 0.76 3.05
N ALA A 157 12.14 1.48 4.01
CA ALA A 157 11.56 2.72 4.52
C ALA A 157 11.40 3.76 3.42
N ALA A 158 12.40 3.91 2.55
CA ALA A 158 12.33 4.80 1.39
C ALA A 158 11.22 4.41 0.41
N SER A 159 11.03 3.11 0.12
CA SER A 159 9.94 2.63 -0.73
C SER A 159 8.56 2.95 -0.14
N LYS A 160 8.41 2.87 1.18
CA LYS A 160 7.17 3.21 1.86
C LYS A 160 6.93 4.73 1.96
N ALA A 161 7.99 5.52 2.12
CA ALA A 161 7.92 6.99 2.02
C ALA A 161 7.53 7.45 0.61
N PHE A 162 8.03 6.76 -0.43
CA PHE A 162 7.58 7.00 -1.81
C PHE A 162 6.08 6.86 -1.95
N LEU A 163 5.47 5.79 -1.43
CA LEU A 163 4.02 5.56 -1.52
C LEU A 163 3.22 6.66 -0.80
N VAL A 164 3.71 7.18 0.33
CA VAL A 164 3.05 8.29 1.03
C VAL A 164 3.00 9.52 0.12
N THR A 165 4.15 9.97 -0.35
CA THR A 165 4.24 11.15 -1.23
C THR A 165 3.48 10.95 -2.53
N PHE A 166 3.64 9.78 -3.19
CA PHE A 166 2.93 9.44 -4.42
C PHE A 166 1.42 9.56 -4.24
N THR A 167 0.87 8.97 -3.16
CA THR A 167 -0.57 8.97 -2.93
C THR A 167 -1.11 10.36 -2.58
N GLN A 168 -0.39 11.14 -1.78
CA GLN A 168 -0.79 12.52 -1.45
C GLN A 168 -0.85 13.43 -2.69
N ILE A 169 0.16 13.34 -3.58
CA ILE A 169 0.16 14.10 -4.82
C ILE A 169 -0.95 13.60 -5.76
N LEU A 170 -1.10 12.28 -5.92
CA LEU A 170 -2.16 11.70 -6.74
C LEU A 170 -3.56 12.12 -6.26
N ALA A 171 -3.79 12.17 -4.93
CA ALA A 171 -5.05 12.66 -4.37
C ALA A 171 -5.32 14.13 -4.75
N SER A 172 -4.27 14.95 -4.78
CA SER A 172 -4.38 16.33 -5.24
C SER A 172 -4.70 16.44 -6.73
N GLU A 173 -4.07 15.63 -7.57
CA GLU A 173 -4.30 15.59 -9.02
C GLU A 173 -5.71 15.11 -9.38
N LEU A 174 -6.25 14.17 -8.60
CA LEU A 174 -7.57 13.57 -8.84
C LEU A 174 -8.73 14.30 -8.12
N ARG A 175 -8.46 15.45 -7.51
CA ARG A 175 -9.49 16.22 -6.80
C ARG A 175 -10.64 16.60 -7.72
N GLY A 176 -11.85 16.27 -7.30
CA GLY A 176 -13.08 16.52 -8.07
C GLY A 176 -13.40 15.49 -9.15
N SER A 177 -12.54 14.48 -9.36
CA SER A 177 -12.78 13.41 -10.34
C SER A 177 -13.75 12.32 -9.85
N GLY A 178 -14.10 12.30 -8.56
CA GLY A 178 -14.85 11.21 -7.93
C GLY A 178 -14.00 9.99 -7.58
N VAL A 179 -12.69 10.01 -7.83
CA VAL A 179 -11.75 8.93 -7.46
C VAL A 179 -11.10 9.25 -6.12
N ARG A 180 -11.20 8.32 -5.17
CA ARG A 180 -10.57 8.42 -3.86
C ARG A 180 -9.24 7.68 -3.86
N VAL A 181 -8.23 8.27 -3.25
CA VAL A 181 -6.94 7.60 -3.05
C VAL A 181 -6.51 7.71 -1.60
N GLN A 182 -6.00 6.59 -1.07
CA GLN A 182 -5.58 6.49 0.31
C GLN A 182 -4.24 5.77 0.40
N VAL A 183 -3.35 6.25 1.25
CA VAL A 183 -2.19 5.50 1.74
C VAL A 183 -2.43 5.08 3.19
N VAL A 184 -2.26 3.80 3.47
CA VAL A 184 -2.37 3.25 4.81
C VAL A 184 -0.97 3.02 5.36
N CYS A 185 -0.67 3.58 6.52
CA CYS A 185 0.62 3.52 7.19
C CYS A 185 0.53 2.71 8.49
N PRO A 186 0.43 1.37 8.42
CA PRO A 186 0.32 0.56 9.62
C PRO A 186 1.61 0.56 10.45
N GLY A 187 1.43 0.41 11.76
CA GLY A 187 2.48 -0.06 12.66
C GLY A 187 2.70 -1.57 12.53
N LEU A 188 2.85 -2.25 13.66
CA LEU A 188 3.02 -3.70 13.68
C LEU A 188 1.67 -4.41 13.55
N VAL A 189 1.53 -5.26 12.52
CA VAL A 189 0.31 -6.04 12.24
C VAL A 189 0.64 -7.53 12.29
N ARG A 190 -0.26 -8.34 12.82
CA ARG A 190 -0.14 -9.79 12.86
C ARG A 190 -0.24 -10.37 11.44
N SER A 191 0.89 -10.88 10.93
CA SER A 191 0.98 -11.47 9.59
C SER A 191 2.24 -12.32 9.48
N GLU A 192 2.36 -13.07 8.37
CA GLU A 192 3.59 -13.81 8.03
C GLU A 192 4.74 -12.88 7.57
N PHE A 193 4.51 -11.58 7.43
CA PHE A 193 5.48 -10.63 6.85
C PHE A 193 6.80 -10.61 7.62
N HIS A 194 6.74 -10.47 8.94
CA HIS A 194 7.94 -10.42 9.78
C HIS A 194 8.63 -11.78 9.90
N THR A 195 7.86 -12.85 10.03
CA THR A 195 8.41 -14.22 10.09
C THR A 195 9.17 -14.57 8.81
N ARG A 196 8.70 -14.13 7.65
CA ARG A 196 9.43 -14.29 6.37
C ARG A 196 10.75 -13.52 6.33
N GLN A 197 10.91 -12.50 7.16
CA GLN A 197 12.16 -11.75 7.33
C GLN A 197 13.06 -12.35 8.45
N GLY A 198 12.68 -13.51 9.00
CA GLY A 198 13.41 -14.14 10.09
C GLY A 198 13.22 -13.46 11.45
N LEU A 199 12.22 -12.59 11.60
CA LEU A 199 11.93 -11.88 12.84
C LEU A 199 10.86 -12.63 13.65
N ASP A 200 11.19 -13.03 14.88
CA ASP A 200 10.19 -13.50 15.84
C ASP A 200 9.51 -12.31 16.52
N MET A 201 8.22 -12.17 16.23
CA MET A 201 7.38 -11.11 16.79
C MET A 201 6.34 -11.64 17.77
N SER A 202 6.48 -12.88 18.24
CA SER A 202 5.48 -13.56 19.08
C SER A 202 5.16 -12.80 20.37
N ALA A 203 6.18 -12.22 21.01
CA ALA A 203 6.06 -11.46 22.27
C ALA A 203 5.66 -9.99 22.08
N VAL A 204 5.57 -9.48 20.82
CA VAL A 204 5.31 -8.07 20.56
C VAL A 204 3.83 -7.85 20.29
N PRO A 205 3.16 -6.91 20.97
CA PRO A 205 1.78 -6.54 20.68
C PRO A 205 1.64 -6.06 19.22
N ARG A 206 0.65 -6.59 18.51
CA ARG A 206 0.41 -6.31 17.09
C ARG A 206 -1.08 -6.16 16.85
N MET A 207 -1.45 -5.22 15.96
CA MET A 207 -2.82 -5.06 15.52
C MET A 207 -3.26 -6.28 14.69
N GLU A 208 -4.51 -6.67 14.81
CA GLU A 208 -5.08 -7.68 13.93
C GLU A 208 -5.34 -7.10 12.53
N PRO A 209 -5.15 -7.88 11.45
CA PRO A 209 -5.38 -7.41 10.08
C PRO A 209 -6.79 -6.86 9.86
N ASP A 210 -7.81 -7.49 10.44
CA ASP A 210 -9.21 -7.07 10.29
C ASP A 210 -9.46 -5.69 10.90
N SER A 211 -8.87 -5.40 12.07
CA SER A 211 -8.96 -4.08 12.72
C SER A 211 -8.31 -2.98 11.86
N LEU A 212 -7.17 -3.30 11.22
CA LEU A 212 -6.51 -2.40 10.30
C LEU A 212 -7.39 -2.11 9.09
N VAL A 213 -7.97 -3.13 8.47
CA VAL A 213 -8.83 -2.99 7.29
C VAL A 213 -10.07 -2.19 7.63
N GLN A 214 -10.69 -2.46 8.79
CA GLN A 214 -11.84 -1.69 9.27
C GLN A 214 -11.50 -0.20 9.39
N ALA A 215 -10.37 0.15 10.01
CA ALA A 215 -9.93 1.53 10.16
C ALA A 215 -9.66 2.19 8.80
N SER A 216 -8.93 1.50 7.90
CA SER A 216 -8.63 1.99 6.57
C SER A 216 -9.89 2.30 5.75
N LEU A 217 -10.85 1.39 5.70
CA LEU A 217 -12.09 1.59 4.94
C LEU A 217 -12.95 2.71 5.55
N ALA A 218 -13.02 2.82 6.89
CA ALA A 218 -13.70 3.92 7.54
C ALA A 218 -13.04 5.28 7.25
N ASP A 219 -11.71 5.34 7.19
CA ASP A 219 -10.96 6.53 6.80
C ASP A 219 -11.16 6.87 5.31
N LEU A 220 -11.21 5.86 4.43
CA LEU A 220 -11.49 6.05 3.01
C LEU A 220 -12.88 6.68 2.78
N GLU A 221 -13.88 6.28 3.57
CA GLU A 221 -15.24 6.85 3.51
C GLU A 221 -15.28 8.32 3.95
N ARG A 222 -14.32 8.75 4.75
CA ARG A 222 -14.15 10.15 5.20
C ARG A 222 -13.20 10.96 4.32
N ASP A 223 -12.77 10.40 3.17
CA ASP A 223 -11.79 11.01 2.27
C ASP A 223 -10.43 11.31 2.94
N ILE A 224 -10.04 10.53 3.97
CA ILE A 224 -8.74 10.65 4.63
C ILE A 224 -7.67 10.01 3.72
N VAL A 225 -6.77 10.83 3.21
CA VAL A 225 -5.72 10.41 2.27
C VAL A 225 -4.61 9.61 2.96
N VAL A 226 -4.17 10.03 4.16
CA VAL A 226 -3.15 9.31 4.93
C VAL A 226 -3.80 8.71 6.16
N SER A 227 -4.03 7.40 6.12
CA SER A 227 -4.58 6.63 7.25
C SER A 227 -3.45 6.04 8.07
N ILE A 228 -3.47 6.27 9.38
CA ILE A 228 -2.53 5.70 10.36
C ILE A 228 -3.34 4.89 11.39
N PRO A 229 -3.75 3.66 11.06
CA PRO A 229 -4.50 2.82 11.99
C PRO A 229 -3.74 2.62 13.31
N GLY A 230 -4.39 2.95 14.42
CA GLY A 230 -3.78 2.92 15.76
C GLY A 230 -3.27 4.27 16.26
N ALA A 231 -3.20 5.31 15.44
CA ALA A 231 -3.07 6.68 15.94
C ALA A 231 -4.38 7.14 16.60
N GLY A 232 -4.27 7.81 17.75
CA GLY A 232 -5.46 8.34 18.45
C GLY A 232 -6.08 9.55 17.73
N ASP A 233 -5.25 10.30 17.00
CA ASP A 233 -5.62 11.45 16.17
C ASP A 233 -4.56 11.70 15.07
N ASP A 234 -4.75 12.74 14.28
CA ASP A 234 -3.87 13.13 13.17
C ASP A 234 -2.89 14.27 13.52
N THR A 235 -2.77 14.64 14.80
CA THR A 235 -1.98 15.81 15.25
C THR A 235 -0.53 15.72 14.78
N ALA A 236 0.14 14.59 15.04
CA ALA A 236 1.54 14.40 14.65
C ALA A 236 1.73 14.44 13.12
N LEU A 237 0.78 13.92 12.35
CA LEU A 237 0.81 13.98 10.89
C LEU A 237 0.68 15.42 10.40
N ARG A 238 -0.25 16.19 10.94
CA ARG A 238 -0.42 17.63 10.62
C ARG A 238 0.80 18.46 10.97
N GLU A 239 1.48 18.16 12.07
CA GLU A 239 2.74 18.81 12.43
C GLU A 239 3.83 18.56 11.39
N ILE A 240 3.99 17.31 10.92
CA ILE A 240 4.93 16.95 9.86
C ILE A 240 4.59 17.71 8.56
N GLU A 241 3.33 17.72 8.16
CA GLU A 241 2.87 18.42 6.94
C GLU A 241 3.09 19.93 7.02
N THR A 242 2.81 20.52 8.20
CA THR A 242 3.04 21.94 8.46
C THR A 242 4.53 22.28 8.38
N ALA A 243 5.38 21.45 9.01
CA ALA A 243 6.83 21.65 8.97
C ALA A 243 7.37 21.50 7.55
N ALA A 244 6.87 20.53 6.76
CA ALA A 244 7.23 20.37 5.37
C ALA A 244 6.81 21.57 4.51
N ALA A 245 5.60 22.09 4.70
CA ALA A 245 5.09 23.28 4.00
C ALA A 245 5.93 24.53 4.31
N ALA A 246 6.46 24.64 5.52
CA ALA A 246 7.34 25.74 5.91
C ALA A 246 8.67 25.80 5.12
N LEU A 247 9.03 24.73 4.40
CA LEU A 247 10.19 24.72 3.50
C LEU A 247 9.92 25.42 2.17
N VAL A 248 8.65 25.61 1.77
CA VAL A 248 8.29 26.18 0.47
C VAL A 248 8.91 27.56 0.25
N PRO A 249 8.95 28.51 1.21
CA PRO A 249 9.62 29.80 1.01
C PRO A 249 11.11 29.67 0.67
N ALA A 250 11.80 28.63 1.13
CA ALA A 250 13.21 28.42 0.82
C ALA A 250 13.49 28.19 -0.67
N THR A 251 12.49 27.75 -1.44
CA THR A 251 12.61 27.57 -2.91
C THR A 251 12.72 28.89 -3.65
N ARG A 252 12.43 30.02 -3.01
CA ARG A 252 12.46 31.37 -3.57
C ARG A 252 13.73 32.14 -3.18
N ALA A 253 14.65 31.51 -2.44
CA ALA A 253 15.89 32.12 -2.05
C ALA A 253 16.79 32.32 -3.27
N VAL A 254 17.21 33.58 -3.55
CA VAL A 254 18.10 33.94 -4.65
C VAL A 254 19.55 33.99 -4.18
N GLU A 255 19.77 34.23 -2.88
CA GLU A 255 21.09 34.32 -2.28
C GLU A 255 21.31 33.24 -1.21
N LEU A 256 22.58 32.85 -1.04
CA LEU A 256 22.94 31.92 0.02
C LEU A 256 22.67 32.54 1.41
N PRO A 257 22.00 31.83 2.31
CA PRO A 257 21.82 32.26 3.69
C PRO A 257 23.15 32.46 4.41
N ALA A 258 23.14 33.29 5.47
CA ALA A 258 24.34 33.62 6.23
C ALA A 258 25.08 32.40 6.78
N ARG A 259 24.41 31.28 7.06
CA ARG A 259 25.01 30.02 7.54
C ARG A 259 25.99 29.38 6.55
N TYR A 260 26.02 29.82 5.29
CA TYR A 260 26.91 29.32 4.24
C TYR A 260 28.00 30.35 3.87
N ARG A 261 28.03 31.49 4.54
CA ARG A 261 29.03 32.56 4.42
C ARG A 261 29.97 32.49 5.62
#